data_af4cf02d3701d3368c45829c2872df17
#
_entry.id   af4cf02d3701d3368c45829c2872df17
#
_cell.length_a   1.000
_cell.length_b   1.000
_cell.length_c   1.000
_cell.angle_alpha   90.00
_cell.angle_beta   90.00
_cell.angle_gamma   90.00
#
_symmetry.space_group_name_H-M   'P 1'
#
loop_
_entity.id
_entity.type
_entity.pdbx_description
1 polymer ?
#
loop_
_entity_poly.entity_id
_entity_poly.type
_entity_poly.pdbx_seq_one_letter_code
_entity_poly.pdbx_strand_id
1 'polypeptide(L)'
;MAERIAQRFFADAGLDVEVTSAGITDEEHANPMDPRARAVLNRRGYDVRPHTAHQISAEEIRRADLVVAAEPYQVQTMARMAPSTRNIVLLRDYDPSVTPGTPLDDPWFGDASGFETIADQIEAAMPGLVAAIRK
;
A
#
# COMPACT_ATOMS: atom_id res chain seq x y z
N MET A 1 -6.04 -2.69 0.28
CA MET A 1 -6.51 -1.78 -0.79
C MET A 1 -5.38 -1.30 -1.70
N ALA A 2 -4.28 -0.83 -1.13
CA ALA A 2 -3.21 -0.26 -1.94
C ALA A 2 -2.63 -1.24 -2.96
N GLU A 3 -2.48 -2.51 -2.60
CA GLU A 3 -1.97 -3.53 -3.52
C GLU A 3 -2.83 -3.61 -4.80
N ARG A 4 -4.15 -3.69 -4.65
CA ARG A 4 -5.06 -3.84 -5.80
C ARG A 4 -5.07 -2.59 -6.67
N ILE A 5 -5.05 -1.43 -6.05
CA ILE A 5 -5.00 -0.17 -6.78
C ILE A 5 -3.66 -0.04 -7.53
N ALA A 6 -2.56 -0.35 -6.86
CA ALA A 6 -1.24 -0.29 -7.47
C ALA A 6 -1.10 -1.26 -8.65
N GLN A 7 -1.61 -2.48 -8.52
CA GLN A 7 -1.59 -3.46 -9.61
C GLN A 7 -2.23 -2.89 -10.88
N ARG A 8 -3.38 -2.23 -10.73
CA ARG A 8 -4.09 -1.64 -11.85
C ARG A 8 -3.32 -0.48 -12.48
N PHE A 9 -2.78 0.43 -11.65
CA PHE A 9 -2.04 1.58 -12.16
C PHE A 9 -0.76 1.16 -12.88
N PHE A 10 -0.03 0.17 -12.37
CA PHE A 10 1.15 -0.33 -13.07
C PHE A 10 0.80 -1.02 -14.37
N ALA A 11 -0.26 -1.82 -14.40
CA ALA A 11 -0.72 -2.48 -15.61
C ALA A 11 -1.14 -1.46 -16.67
N ASP A 12 -1.90 -0.45 -16.28
CA ASP A 12 -2.35 0.60 -17.19
C ASP A 12 -1.18 1.44 -17.73
N ALA A 13 -0.09 1.53 -16.97
CA ALA A 13 1.12 2.22 -17.40
C ALA A 13 2.02 1.34 -18.28
N GLY A 14 1.66 0.10 -18.50
CA GLY A 14 2.44 -0.84 -19.31
C GLY A 14 3.69 -1.36 -18.61
N LEU A 15 3.73 -1.31 -17.27
CA LEU A 15 4.87 -1.76 -16.48
C LEU A 15 4.65 -3.17 -15.95
N ASP A 16 5.66 -4.03 -16.13
CA ASP A 16 5.65 -5.38 -15.60
C ASP A 16 6.23 -5.35 -14.18
N VAL A 17 5.35 -5.15 -13.21
CA VAL A 17 5.72 -5.03 -11.79
C VAL A 17 4.93 -6.03 -10.98
N GLU A 18 5.62 -6.82 -10.17
CA GLU A 18 4.98 -7.71 -9.21
C GLU A 18 4.66 -6.90 -7.95
N VAL A 19 3.37 -6.81 -7.61
CA VAL A 19 2.90 -6.07 -6.44
C VAL A 19 2.32 -7.05 -5.43
N THR A 20 2.87 -7.04 -4.23
CA THR A 20 2.38 -7.86 -3.11
C THR A 20 2.12 -6.98 -1.91
N SER A 21 1.43 -7.51 -0.91
CA SER A 21 1.20 -6.81 0.34
C SER A 21 1.47 -7.71 1.53
N ALA A 22 1.83 -7.10 2.67
CA ALA A 22 2.13 -7.80 3.90
C ALA A 22 1.86 -6.88 5.09
N GLY A 23 1.66 -7.47 6.28
CA GLY A 23 1.51 -6.74 7.51
C GLY A 23 2.79 -6.77 8.33
N ILE A 24 2.95 -5.78 9.24
CA ILE A 24 4.09 -5.74 10.15
C ILE A 24 3.93 -6.76 11.28
N THR A 25 2.70 -6.98 11.72
CA THR A 25 2.39 -7.95 12.77
C THR A 25 1.67 -9.16 12.20
N ASP A 26 1.52 -10.21 13.01
CA ASP A 26 0.82 -11.44 12.63
C ASP A 26 -0.68 -11.39 12.97
N GLU A 27 -1.19 -10.28 13.47
CA GLU A 27 -2.57 -10.16 13.93
C GLU A 27 -3.61 -10.42 12.85
N GLU A 28 -3.31 -10.02 11.62
CA GLU A 28 -4.22 -10.15 10.48
C GLU A 28 -3.85 -11.31 9.57
N HIS A 29 -2.96 -12.20 10.02
CA HIS A 29 -2.51 -13.33 9.20
C HIS A 29 -3.69 -14.19 8.79
N ALA A 30 -3.80 -14.48 7.50
CA ALA A 30 -4.87 -15.29 6.89
C ALA A 30 -6.27 -14.67 6.95
N ASN A 31 -6.42 -13.45 7.47
CA ASN A 31 -7.72 -12.78 7.46
C ASN A 31 -8.04 -12.23 6.07
N PRO A 32 -9.30 -12.33 5.63
CA PRO A 32 -9.69 -11.73 4.35
C PRO A 32 -9.74 -10.21 4.44
N MET A 33 -9.76 -9.56 3.28
CA MET A 33 -9.94 -8.12 3.21
C MET A 33 -11.26 -7.69 3.84
N ASP A 34 -11.25 -6.55 4.54
CA ASP A 34 -12.46 -5.97 5.13
C ASP A 34 -13.54 -5.83 4.04
N PRO A 35 -14.78 -6.31 4.30
CA PRO A 35 -15.84 -6.24 3.30
C PRO A 35 -16.15 -4.82 2.79
N ARG A 36 -15.96 -3.80 3.63
CA ARG A 36 -16.19 -2.40 3.23
C ARG A 36 -15.14 -1.94 2.24
N ALA A 37 -13.87 -2.29 2.49
CA ALA A 37 -12.77 -2.01 1.56
C ALA A 37 -13.00 -2.73 0.24
N ARG A 38 -13.40 -4.00 0.29
CA ARG A 38 -13.69 -4.79 -0.89
C ARG A 38 -14.81 -4.17 -1.74
N ALA A 39 -15.86 -3.69 -1.08
CA ALA A 39 -16.97 -3.05 -1.77
C ALA A 39 -16.54 -1.79 -2.51
N VAL A 40 -15.70 -0.96 -1.88
CA VAL A 40 -15.15 0.24 -2.54
C VAL A 40 -14.33 -0.14 -3.76
N LEU A 41 -13.43 -1.10 -3.63
CA LEU A 41 -12.60 -1.54 -4.75
C LEU A 41 -13.44 -2.11 -5.90
N ASN A 42 -14.45 -2.90 -5.57
CA ASN A 42 -15.34 -3.49 -6.56
C ASN A 42 -16.10 -2.42 -7.34
N ARG A 43 -16.64 -1.41 -6.65
CA ARG A 43 -17.36 -0.30 -7.30
C ARG A 43 -16.45 0.51 -8.22
N ARG A 44 -15.15 0.59 -7.92
CA ARG A 44 -14.18 1.32 -8.75
C ARG A 44 -13.55 0.45 -9.85
N GLY A 45 -13.95 -0.82 -9.94
CA GLY A 45 -13.49 -1.72 -10.99
C GLY A 45 -12.14 -2.37 -10.74
N TYR A 46 -11.66 -2.38 -9.51
CA TYR A 46 -10.41 -3.07 -9.16
C TYR A 46 -10.66 -4.56 -8.92
N ASP A 47 -9.59 -5.35 -9.06
CA ASP A 47 -9.61 -6.78 -8.77
C ASP A 47 -9.80 -6.99 -7.26
N VAL A 48 -10.81 -7.80 -6.91
CA VAL A 48 -11.15 -8.09 -5.51
C VAL A 48 -11.03 -9.58 -5.18
N ARG A 49 -10.22 -10.32 -5.95
CA ARG A 49 -10.00 -11.74 -5.68
C ARG A 49 -9.45 -11.94 -4.28
N PRO A 50 -9.70 -13.12 -3.66
CA PRO A 50 -9.21 -13.38 -2.32
C PRO A 50 -7.71 -13.17 -2.20
N HIS A 51 -7.30 -12.63 -1.06
CA HIS A 51 -5.91 -12.37 -0.72
C HIS A 51 -5.69 -12.80 0.72
N THR A 52 -4.64 -13.56 0.97
CA THR A 52 -4.26 -13.99 2.31
C THR A 52 -3.18 -13.07 2.86
N ALA A 53 -3.47 -12.40 3.97
CA ALA A 53 -2.49 -11.56 4.64
C ALA A 53 -1.35 -12.40 5.21
N HIS A 54 -0.14 -11.88 5.16
CA HIS A 54 1.02 -12.50 5.80
C HIS A 54 1.88 -11.43 6.47
N GLN A 55 2.72 -11.84 7.41
CA GLN A 55 3.64 -10.95 8.10
C GLN A 55 4.88 -10.74 7.24
N ILE A 56 5.30 -9.46 7.11
CA ILE A 56 6.49 -9.13 6.34
C ILE A 56 7.75 -9.64 7.05
N SER A 57 8.73 -10.08 6.28
CA SER A 57 10.03 -10.51 6.78
C SER A 57 11.14 -9.55 6.37
N ALA A 58 12.26 -9.57 7.09
CA ALA A 58 13.42 -8.77 6.74
C ALA A 58 13.93 -9.12 5.33
N GLU A 59 13.83 -10.39 4.95
CA GLU A 59 14.26 -10.82 3.61
C GLU A 59 13.37 -10.26 2.52
N GLU A 60 12.05 -10.22 2.73
CA GLU A 60 11.13 -9.60 1.77
C GLU A 60 11.47 -8.11 1.57
N ILE A 61 11.78 -7.41 2.67
CA ILE A 61 12.18 -6.00 2.59
C ILE A 61 13.45 -5.85 1.76
N ARG A 62 14.45 -6.69 2.00
CA ARG A 62 15.73 -6.61 1.28
C ARG A 62 15.60 -6.95 -0.21
N ARG A 63 14.68 -7.85 -0.55
CA ARG A 63 14.49 -8.30 -1.96
C ARG A 63 13.65 -7.35 -2.79
N ALA A 64 12.76 -6.59 -2.16
CA ALA A 64 11.86 -5.71 -2.89
C ALA A 64 12.63 -4.54 -3.51
N ASP A 65 12.25 -4.14 -4.70
CA ASP A 65 12.77 -2.91 -5.30
C ASP A 65 12.27 -1.69 -4.54
N LEU A 66 11.04 -1.76 -4.05
CA LEU A 66 10.43 -0.68 -3.27
C LEU A 66 9.44 -1.28 -2.27
N VAL A 67 9.52 -0.83 -1.03
CA VAL A 67 8.57 -1.20 0.03
C VAL A 67 7.81 0.06 0.43
N VAL A 68 6.49 0.01 0.26
CA VAL A 68 5.63 1.19 0.46
C VAL A 68 4.81 1.00 1.73
N ALA A 69 4.95 1.93 2.66
CA ALA A 69 4.23 1.90 3.93
C ALA A 69 3.13 2.96 3.96
N ALA A 70 2.08 2.70 4.72
CA ALA A 70 0.98 3.62 4.90
C ALA A 70 1.25 4.67 5.99
N GLU A 71 2.04 4.30 7.00
CA GLU A 71 2.25 5.15 8.18
C GLU A 71 3.74 5.21 8.59
N PRO A 72 4.18 6.35 9.16
CA PRO A 72 5.59 6.52 9.54
C PRO A 72 6.12 5.46 10.51
N TYR A 73 5.30 4.99 11.47
CA TYR A 73 5.78 3.97 12.40
C TYR A 73 6.13 2.67 11.68
N GLN A 74 5.44 2.36 10.59
CA GLN A 74 5.73 1.18 9.77
C GLN A 74 7.08 1.31 9.10
N VAL A 75 7.39 2.50 8.58
CA VAL A 75 8.71 2.77 8.00
C VAL A 75 9.81 2.56 9.04
N GLN A 76 9.62 3.09 10.24
CA GLN A 76 10.60 2.95 11.33
C GLN A 76 10.78 1.49 11.75
N THR A 77 9.69 0.74 11.87
CA THR A 77 9.73 -0.66 12.25
C THR A 77 10.47 -1.49 11.21
N MET A 78 10.16 -1.29 9.93
CA MET A 78 10.81 -2.03 8.85
C MET A 78 12.28 -1.64 8.70
N ALA A 79 12.64 -0.38 8.95
CA ALA A 79 14.03 0.05 8.93
C ALA A 79 14.86 -0.65 10.02
N ARG A 80 14.25 -0.93 11.17
CA ARG A 80 14.92 -1.69 12.22
C ARG A 80 15.04 -3.17 11.88
N MET A 81 14.04 -3.72 11.15
CA MET A 81 14.06 -5.12 10.70
C MET A 81 15.16 -5.36 9.65
N ALA A 82 15.37 -4.39 8.78
CA ALA A 82 16.33 -4.50 7.68
C ALA A 82 17.22 -3.25 7.62
N PRO A 83 18.12 -3.07 8.60
CA PRO A 83 19.06 -1.93 8.60
C PRO A 83 19.87 -1.95 7.31
N SER A 84 20.27 -0.84 6.80
CA SER A 84 21.05 -0.68 5.57
C SER A 84 20.24 -0.74 4.27
N THR A 85 18.95 -1.02 4.31
CA THR A 85 18.12 -0.88 3.12
C THR A 85 17.70 0.57 2.95
N ARG A 86 17.48 1.00 1.70
CA ARG A 86 17.06 2.36 1.37
C ARG A 86 15.81 2.38 0.50
N ASN A 87 15.09 1.27 0.51
CA ASN A 87 13.94 1.05 -0.38
C ASN A 87 12.60 1.22 0.32
N ILE A 88 12.58 1.65 1.58
CA ILE A 88 11.35 1.81 2.36
C ILE A 88 10.87 3.25 2.25
N VAL A 89 9.64 3.43 1.79
CA VAL A 89 9.05 4.75 1.52
C VAL A 89 7.65 4.84 2.09
N LEU A 90 7.15 6.06 2.23
CA LEU A 90 5.78 6.32 2.69
C LEU A 90 4.89 6.62 1.47
N LEU A 91 3.74 5.98 1.40
CA LEU A 91 2.86 6.06 0.22
C LEU A 91 2.51 7.51 -0.13
N ARG A 92 2.03 8.29 0.83
CA ARG A 92 1.55 9.65 0.55
C ARG A 92 2.67 10.65 0.26
N ASP A 93 3.93 10.26 0.45
CA ASP A 93 5.04 11.10 -0.02
C ASP A 93 5.05 11.24 -1.54
N TYR A 94 4.39 10.35 -2.26
CA TYR A 94 4.25 10.42 -3.71
C TYR A 94 3.08 11.28 -4.18
N ASP A 95 2.26 11.79 -3.25
CA ASP A 95 1.18 12.72 -3.56
C ASP A 95 1.69 14.16 -3.36
N PRO A 96 1.87 14.94 -4.45
CA PRO A 96 2.43 16.28 -4.33
C PRO A 96 1.50 17.28 -3.63
N SER A 97 0.24 16.92 -3.42
CA SER A 97 -0.73 17.81 -2.78
C SER A 97 -0.70 17.76 -1.25
N VAL A 98 0.09 16.84 -0.65
CA VAL A 98 0.19 16.71 0.81
C VAL A 98 1.62 16.93 1.28
N THR A 99 1.75 17.31 2.56
CA THR A 99 3.05 17.51 3.19
C THR A 99 3.76 16.15 3.36
N PRO A 100 5.07 16.05 3.06
CA PRO A 100 5.81 14.81 3.31
C PRO A 100 5.67 14.34 4.76
N GLY A 101 5.57 13.04 4.94
CA GLY A 101 5.38 12.42 6.25
C GLY A 101 3.92 12.23 6.64
N THR A 102 2.97 12.60 5.79
CA THR A 102 1.53 12.45 6.07
C THR A 102 1.13 10.98 5.95
N PRO A 103 0.51 10.39 6.99
CA PRO A 103 0.04 9.01 6.91
C PRO A 103 -1.21 8.87 6.05
N LEU A 104 -1.47 7.64 5.60
CA LEU A 104 -2.75 7.27 5.03
C LEU A 104 -3.79 7.28 6.16
N ASP A 105 -5.02 7.73 5.87
CA ASP A 105 -6.07 7.71 6.88
C ASP A 105 -6.37 6.29 7.37
N ASP A 106 -6.76 6.20 8.65
CA ASP A 106 -7.11 4.93 9.26
C ASP A 106 -8.64 4.81 9.27
N PRO A 107 -9.21 3.76 8.64
CA PRO A 107 -10.66 3.59 8.59
C PRO A 107 -11.23 3.01 9.88
N TRP A 108 -10.42 2.76 10.91
CA TRP A 108 -10.80 2.04 12.12
C TRP A 108 -12.09 2.56 12.74
N PHE A 109 -12.29 3.88 12.74
CA PHE A 109 -13.48 4.52 13.27
C PHE A 109 -14.48 4.97 12.19
N GLY A 110 -14.22 4.60 10.94
CA GLY A 110 -15.00 5.08 9.81
C GLY A 110 -16.13 4.15 9.42
N ASP A 111 -17.12 4.73 8.77
CA ASP A 111 -18.12 4.00 8.01
C ASP A 111 -17.56 3.71 6.60
N ALA A 112 -18.44 3.35 5.66
CA ALA A 112 -18.02 3.08 4.28
C ALA A 112 -17.34 4.28 3.63
N SER A 113 -17.68 5.52 4.01
CA SER A 113 -17.08 6.73 3.44
C SER A 113 -15.59 6.86 3.81
N GLY A 114 -15.17 6.30 4.95
CA GLY A 114 -13.76 6.27 5.33
C GLY A 114 -12.91 5.49 4.33
N PHE A 115 -13.43 4.37 3.82
CA PHE A 115 -12.74 3.58 2.82
C PHE A 115 -12.70 4.27 1.45
N GLU A 116 -13.73 5.05 1.12
CA GLU A 116 -13.70 5.89 -0.10
C GLU A 116 -12.59 6.93 -0.02
N THR A 117 -12.45 7.60 1.12
CA THR A 117 -11.38 8.58 1.34
C THR A 117 -10.00 7.94 1.20
N ILE A 118 -9.81 6.75 1.78
CA ILE A 118 -8.54 6.04 1.69
C ILE A 118 -8.23 5.68 0.24
N ALA A 119 -9.22 5.20 -0.51
CA ALA A 119 -9.03 4.88 -1.93
C ALA A 119 -8.63 6.13 -2.71
N ASP A 120 -9.25 7.29 -2.45
CA ASP A 120 -8.86 8.55 -3.08
C ASP A 120 -7.41 8.91 -2.78
N GLN A 121 -6.98 8.74 -1.53
CA GLN A 121 -5.60 9.04 -1.12
C GLN A 121 -4.60 8.12 -1.79
N ILE A 122 -4.91 6.83 -1.89
CA ILE A 122 -4.05 5.85 -2.57
C ILE A 122 -3.95 6.20 -4.06
N GLU A 123 -5.07 6.48 -4.70
CA GLU A 123 -5.09 6.83 -6.12
C GLU A 123 -4.30 8.10 -6.39
N ALA A 124 -4.37 9.09 -5.52
CA ALA A 124 -3.63 10.35 -5.67
C ALA A 124 -2.10 10.16 -5.62
N ALA A 125 -1.63 9.13 -4.92
CA ALA A 125 -0.21 8.83 -4.83
C ALA A 125 0.32 7.99 -6.01
N MET A 126 -0.57 7.35 -6.78
CA MET A 126 -0.16 6.40 -7.81
C MET A 126 0.64 7.00 -8.95
N PRO A 127 0.29 8.17 -9.52
CA PRO A 127 1.10 8.74 -10.59
C PRO A 127 2.55 8.97 -10.18
N GLY A 128 2.79 9.47 -8.97
CA GLY A 128 4.14 9.67 -8.45
C GLY A 128 4.88 8.35 -8.25
N LEU A 129 4.18 7.34 -7.73
CA LEU A 129 4.76 6.02 -7.51
C LEU A 129 5.13 5.35 -8.84
N VAL A 130 4.25 5.41 -9.84
CA VAL A 130 4.53 4.89 -11.18
C VAL A 130 5.75 5.57 -11.78
N ALA A 131 5.86 6.90 -11.65
CA ALA A 131 7.01 7.63 -12.14
C ALA A 131 8.31 7.21 -11.45
N ALA A 132 8.26 6.94 -10.14
CA ALA A 132 9.42 6.48 -9.38
C ALA A 132 9.90 5.10 -9.84
N ILE A 133 8.98 4.19 -10.12
CA ILE A 133 9.31 2.84 -10.59
C ILE A 133 9.88 2.85 -12.01
N ARG A 134 9.42 3.77 -12.87
CA ARG A 134 9.93 3.89 -14.25
C ARG A 134 11.38 4.31 -14.33
N LYS A 135 11.86 4.99 -13.32
CA LYS A 135 13.27 5.38 -13.28
C LYS A 135 14.15 4.15 -13.02
#